data_7d58c7cab2d7feea2fc7e862f6b5a6d8
#
_entry.id   7d58c7cab2d7feea2fc7e862f6b5a6d8
#
_cell.length_a   1.000
_cell.length_b   1.000
_cell.length_c   1.000
_cell.angle_alpha   90.00
_cell.angle_beta   90.00
_cell.angle_gamma   90.00
#
_symmetry.space_group_name_H-M   'P 1'
#
loop_
_entity.id
_entity.type
_entity.pdbx_description
1 polymer ?
#
loop_
_entity_poly.entity_id
_entity_poly.type
_entity_poly.pdbx_seq_one_letter_code
_entity_poly.pdbx_strand_id
1 'polypeptide(L)'
;MNKELTYHFTGIKGSGMSALALILHNMGYKVQGSDQETYFFTQRGLEKAGIELLPFNADNIQEGMFIICGNAFGDDHPEVVRAKELGLDVMRYHFFLGELIKDYTSVAITGSHGKTSTTGLMAHVMRGLQPTNFLIGDGTGAGQEDAEYFVLEADEYRKHFLAYHPDYAIFTNINFDHPDYYENIDQVFAANTTFAHQVKKKVIAYGGDAYLRQFADQSDLDVWYYGLEGGDNHIVASNVDLATDGSHFDVHVMGEFYGHFDIPTFGEHNVMNALSVIGFCYFENFPADRVAEELRTFGGVKRRFSEKKIGDMTLIDDYAHHPSEIKATINAARQKYPNKKIVSVFQPHTFSRTIALMDEFAGALDLSDDVFLCEIFASAREKDNKQVSVSDLANKVTKPVQVLPLENVSPLLDYDDAVMIFMGAGDIMKFAYAYEDLLADSQSTIH
;
A
#
# COMPACT_ATOMS: atom_id res chain seq x y z
N MET A 1 -16.58 -9.74 20.49
CA MET A 1 -15.83 -11.00 20.23
C MET A 1 -15.58 -11.75 21.54
N ASN A 2 -15.40 -13.09 21.52
CA ASN A 2 -15.25 -13.92 22.72
C ASN A 2 -13.76 -14.25 23.00
N LYS A 3 -13.20 -13.80 24.13
CA LYS A 3 -11.80 -14.05 24.54
C LYS A 3 -11.54 -15.48 25.05
N GLU A 4 -12.59 -16.28 25.28
CA GLU A 4 -12.45 -17.69 25.67
C GLU A 4 -12.07 -18.59 24.48
N LEU A 5 -12.44 -18.18 23.26
CA LEU A 5 -12.15 -18.92 22.04
C LEU A 5 -10.70 -18.71 21.58
N THR A 6 -10.16 -19.73 20.93
CA THR A 6 -8.91 -19.59 20.16
C THR A 6 -9.26 -19.27 18.71
N TYR A 7 -8.73 -18.17 18.20
CA TYR A 7 -8.88 -17.77 16.79
C TYR A 7 -7.79 -18.44 15.97
N HIS A 8 -8.19 -19.39 15.13
CA HIS A 8 -7.29 -20.11 14.25
C HIS A 8 -7.35 -19.54 12.84
N PHE A 9 -6.18 -19.17 12.31
CA PHE A 9 -6.03 -18.57 10.99
C PHE A 9 -5.55 -19.61 9.97
N THR A 10 -6.39 -20.08 9.07
CA THR A 10 -5.99 -20.92 7.94
C THR A 10 -5.40 -20.05 6.83
N GLY A 11 -4.09 -20.16 6.57
CA GLY A 11 -3.35 -19.29 5.67
C GLY A 11 -2.83 -18.02 6.36
N ILE A 12 -2.31 -18.15 7.58
CA ILE A 12 -1.92 -17.03 8.45
C ILE A 12 -0.80 -16.15 7.87
N LYS A 13 0.05 -16.67 6.98
CA LYS A 13 1.18 -15.94 6.40
C LYS A 13 0.79 -14.96 5.29
N GLY A 14 -0.46 -14.98 4.81
CA GLY A 14 -0.96 -13.96 3.89
C GLY A 14 -0.91 -12.56 4.52
N SER A 15 -0.63 -11.49 3.73
CA SER A 15 -0.41 -10.13 4.26
C SER A 15 -1.58 -9.64 5.13
N GLY A 16 -2.82 -9.68 4.65
CA GLY A 16 -3.97 -9.28 5.45
C GLY A 16 -4.23 -10.20 6.64
N MET A 17 -4.01 -11.51 6.47
CA MET A 17 -4.19 -12.51 7.52
C MET A 17 -3.20 -12.30 8.67
N SER A 18 -1.91 -12.11 8.35
CA SER A 18 -0.87 -11.87 9.37
C SER A 18 -1.10 -10.57 10.13
N ALA A 19 -1.49 -9.50 9.44
CA ALA A 19 -1.82 -8.23 10.07
C ALA A 19 -3.02 -8.37 11.03
N LEU A 20 -4.09 -9.05 10.60
CA LEU A 20 -5.27 -9.29 11.44
C LEU A 20 -4.95 -10.19 12.65
N ALA A 21 -4.12 -11.23 12.46
CA ALA A 21 -3.66 -12.10 13.55
C ALA A 21 -2.88 -11.31 14.60
N LEU A 22 -1.98 -10.41 14.19
CA LEU A 22 -1.25 -9.51 15.09
C LEU A 22 -2.19 -8.55 15.83
N ILE A 23 -3.20 -8.00 15.16
CA ILE A 23 -4.20 -7.13 15.79
C ILE A 23 -4.92 -7.89 16.91
N LEU A 24 -5.48 -9.07 16.61
CA LEU A 24 -6.20 -9.85 17.62
C LEU A 24 -5.29 -10.27 18.77
N HIS A 25 -4.06 -10.68 18.47
CA HIS A 25 -3.08 -11.02 19.50
C HIS A 25 -2.77 -9.84 20.42
N ASN A 26 -2.53 -8.64 19.86
CA ASN A 26 -2.28 -7.42 20.62
C ASN A 26 -3.49 -6.99 21.49
N MET A 27 -4.70 -7.34 21.05
CA MET A 27 -5.95 -7.10 21.80
C MET A 27 -6.20 -8.16 22.87
N GLY A 28 -5.28 -9.11 23.10
CA GLY A 28 -5.36 -10.12 24.13
C GLY A 28 -6.22 -11.34 23.79
N TYR A 29 -6.51 -11.59 22.49
CA TYR A 29 -7.14 -12.83 22.05
C TYR A 29 -6.12 -13.96 21.91
N LYS A 30 -6.56 -15.19 22.11
CA LYS A 30 -5.76 -16.38 21.83
C LYS A 30 -5.73 -16.61 20.32
N VAL A 31 -4.53 -16.56 19.73
CA VAL A 31 -4.33 -16.64 18.28
C VAL A 31 -3.32 -17.72 17.95
N GLN A 32 -3.64 -18.56 16.97
CA GLN A 32 -2.73 -19.47 16.30
C GLN A 32 -3.07 -19.52 14.80
N GLY A 33 -2.24 -20.14 14.00
CA GLY A 33 -2.60 -20.35 12.60
C GLY A 33 -1.72 -21.35 11.89
N SER A 34 -2.16 -21.73 10.72
CA SER A 34 -1.50 -22.68 9.84
C SER A 34 -1.18 -22.05 8.48
N ASP A 35 -0.14 -22.56 7.84
CA ASP A 35 0.23 -22.21 6.47
C ASP A 35 1.14 -23.29 5.89
N GLN A 36 1.49 -23.13 4.60
CA GLN A 36 2.52 -23.95 3.95
C GLN A 36 3.91 -23.67 4.59
N GLU A 37 4.81 -24.67 4.48
CA GLU A 37 6.13 -24.61 5.13
C GLU A 37 7.04 -23.52 4.56
N THR A 38 6.81 -23.09 3.32
CA THR A 38 7.59 -22.03 2.68
C THR A 38 7.62 -20.75 3.54
N TYR A 39 8.81 -20.17 3.68
CA TYR A 39 8.98 -18.91 4.41
C TYR A 39 8.38 -17.73 3.65
N PHE A 40 7.61 -16.91 4.36
CA PHE A 40 7.09 -15.62 3.87
C PHE A 40 7.59 -14.49 4.78
N PHE A 41 7.79 -13.31 4.23
CA PHE A 41 8.29 -12.15 4.97
C PHE A 41 7.40 -11.75 6.17
N THR A 42 6.10 -12.00 6.09
CA THR A 42 5.12 -11.77 7.16
C THR A 42 5.32 -12.68 8.38
N GLN A 43 5.92 -13.86 8.19
CA GLN A 43 6.16 -14.84 9.24
C GLN A 43 6.99 -14.28 10.40
N ARG A 44 7.99 -13.42 10.10
CA ARG A 44 8.85 -12.82 11.12
C ARG A 44 8.07 -12.01 12.16
N GLY A 45 7.02 -11.30 11.74
CA GLY A 45 6.16 -10.53 12.66
C GLY A 45 5.37 -11.43 13.62
N LEU A 46 4.82 -12.51 13.07
CA LEU A 46 4.06 -13.52 13.83
C LEU A 46 4.94 -14.24 14.85
N GLU A 47 6.13 -14.69 14.44
CA GLU A 47 7.11 -15.34 15.32
C GLU A 47 7.57 -14.42 16.46
N LYS A 48 7.86 -13.15 16.14
CA LYS A 48 8.24 -12.15 17.13
C LYS A 48 7.14 -11.91 18.17
N ALA A 49 5.87 -12.00 17.76
CA ALA A 49 4.73 -11.90 18.66
C ALA A 49 4.48 -13.18 19.47
N GLY A 50 5.15 -14.28 19.16
CA GLY A 50 4.94 -15.58 19.83
C GLY A 50 3.67 -16.30 19.37
N ILE A 51 3.11 -15.95 18.22
CA ILE A 51 1.95 -16.64 17.63
C ILE A 51 2.40 -18.00 17.11
N GLU A 52 1.69 -19.06 17.50
CA GLU A 52 1.99 -20.42 17.05
C GLU A 52 1.68 -20.60 15.56
N LEU A 53 2.68 -21.06 14.81
CA LEU A 53 2.60 -21.32 13.38
C LEU A 53 2.70 -22.83 13.13
N LEU A 54 1.69 -23.38 12.49
CA LEU A 54 1.53 -24.82 12.24
C LEU A 54 1.55 -25.10 10.74
N PRO A 55 1.97 -26.30 10.30
CA PRO A 55 1.67 -26.75 8.93
C PRO A 55 0.17 -27.03 8.79
N PHE A 56 -0.36 -26.97 7.56
CA PHE A 56 -1.76 -27.32 7.31
C PHE A 56 -2.07 -28.76 7.75
N ASN A 57 -3.01 -28.93 8.66
CA ASN A 57 -3.47 -30.23 9.11
C ASN A 57 -4.87 -30.13 9.74
N ALA A 58 -5.77 -31.03 9.38
CA ALA A 58 -7.10 -31.10 10.00
C ALA A 58 -7.06 -31.25 11.55
N ASP A 59 -6.02 -31.92 12.08
CA ASP A 59 -5.82 -32.12 13.51
C ASP A 59 -5.52 -30.83 14.29
N ASN A 60 -5.16 -29.75 13.58
CA ASN A 60 -4.99 -28.42 14.21
C ASN A 60 -6.31 -27.85 14.75
N ILE A 61 -7.44 -28.33 14.23
CA ILE A 61 -8.77 -27.80 14.51
C ILE A 61 -9.42 -28.59 15.65
N GLN A 62 -9.74 -27.90 16.74
CA GLN A 62 -10.25 -28.46 17.97
C GLN A 62 -11.49 -27.68 18.45
N GLU A 63 -12.26 -28.27 19.36
CA GLU A 63 -13.39 -27.58 20.03
C GLU A 63 -12.92 -26.29 20.73
N GLY A 64 -13.78 -25.27 20.76
CA GLY A 64 -13.45 -23.98 21.36
C GLY A 64 -12.65 -23.05 20.44
N MET A 65 -12.57 -23.36 19.14
CA MET A 65 -11.96 -22.50 18.14
C MET A 65 -12.99 -21.74 17.29
N PHE A 66 -12.57 -20.59 16.81
CA PHE A 66 -13.21 -19.84 15.72
C PHE A 66 -12.22 -19.80 14.56
N ILE A 67 -12.67 -20.18 13.35
CA ILE A 67 -11.78 -20.33 12.20
C ILE A 67 -11.89 -19.12 11.29
N ILE A 68 -10.77 -18.43 11.05
CA ILE A 68 -10.64 -17.36 10.06
C ILE A 68 -9.87 -17.92 8.87
N CYS A 69 -10.55 -18.04 7.73
CA CYS A 69 -9.98 -18.66 6.54
C CYS A 69 -9.55 -17.59 5.52
N GLY A 70 -8.30 -17.67 5.05
CA GLY A 70 -7.80 -16.81 3.98
C GLY A 70 -8.55 -17.01 2.68
N ASN A 71 -8.69 -15.92 1.90
CA ASN A 71 -9.47 -15.93 0.65
C ASN A 71 -8.89 -16.83 -0.46
N ALA A 72 -7.64 -17.26 -0.31
CA ALA A 72 -6.98 -18.17 -1.27
C ALA A 72 -7.41 -19.65 -1.12
N PHE A 73 -8.05 -20.03 -0.02
CA PHE A 73 -8.39 -21.41 0.30
C PHE A 73 -9.89 -21.66 0.12
N GLY A 74 -10.23 -22.82 -0.46
CA GLY A 74 -11.62 -23.23 -0.71
C GLY A 74 -12.29 -23.84 0.52
N ASP A 75 -13.56 -24.17 0.37
CA ASP A 75 -14.35 -24.87 1.38
C ASP A 75 -13.99 -26.35 1.52
N ASP A 76 -13.17 -26.87 0.60
CA ASP A 76 -12.58 -28.19 0.57
C ASP A 76 -11.24 -28.29 1.31
N HIS A 77 -10.73 -27.17 1.85
CA HIS A 77 -9.50 -27.19 2.63
C HIS A 77 -9.68 -28.08 3.88
N PRO A 78 -8.73 -28.98 4.21
CA PRO A 78 -8.88 -29.97 5.29
C PRO A 78 -9.28 -29.36 6.64
N GLU A 79 -8.72 -28.21 6.99
CA GLU A 79 -9.05 -27.51 8.25
C GLU A 79 -10.46 -26.94 8.23
N VAL A 80 -10.92 -26.40 7.08
CA VAL A 80 -12.28 -25.90 6.92
C VAL A 80 -13.31 -27.05 6.98
N VAL A 81 -13.02 -28.17 6.35
CA VAL A 81 -13.84 -29.38 6.43
C VAL A 81 -13.95 -29.84 7.87
N ARG A 82 -12.80 -29.95 8.57
CA ARG A 82 -12.76 -30.38 9.98
C ARG A 82 -13.54 -29.44 10.90
N ALA A 83 -13.44 -28.14 10.72
CA ALA A 83 -14.19 -27.17 11.47
C ALA A 83 -15.70 -27.35 11.31
N LYS A 84 -16.17 -27.58 10.08
CA LYS A 84 -17.58 -27.85 9.80
C LYS A 84 -18.08 -29.17 10.43
N GLU A 85 -17.24 -30.21 10.44
CA GLU A 85 -17.54 -31.48 11.12
C GLU A 85 -17.74 -31.31 12.63
N LEU A 86 -16.94 -30.42 13.24
CA LEU A 86 -17.02 -30.09 14.66
C LEU A 86 -18.10 -29.07 15.00
N GLY A 87 -18.81 -28.52 13.99
CA GLY A 87 -19.82 -27.50 14.17
C GLY A 87 -19.27 -26.15 14.62
N LEU A 88 -18.02 -25.85 14.29
CA LEU A 88 -17.36 -24.58 14.64
C LEU A 88 -17.72 -23.48 13.65
N ASP A 89 -17.67 -22.23 14.11
CA ASP A 89 -17.81 -21.07 13.25
C ASP A 89 -16.58 -20.91 12.34
N VAL A 90 -16.85 -20.75 11.03
CA VAL A 90 -15.87 -20.49 10.00
C VAL A 90 -16.24 -19.23 9.25
N MET A 91 -15.34 -18.28 9.19
CA MET A 91 -15.54 -17.02 8.47
C MET A 91 -14.38 -16.70 7.54
N ARG A 92 -14.66 -16.17 6.35
CA ARG A 92 -13.64 -15.66 5.44
C ARG A 92 -13.03 -14.38 6.01
N TYR A 93 -11.74 -14.17 5.75
CA TYR A 93 -10.98 -13.02 6.22
C TYR A 93 -11.71 -11.69 6.06
N HIS A 94 -12.19 -11.38 4.86
CA HIS A 94 -12.83 -10.09 4.59
C HIS A 94 -14.17 -9.92 5.31
N PHE A 95 -14.94 -10.98 5.49
CA PHE A 95 -16.17 -10.92 6.29
C PHE A 95 -15.88 -10.74 7.78
N PHE A 96 -14.87 -11.45 8.30
CA PHE A 96 -14.46 -11.29 9.69
C PHE A 96 -13.99 -9.86 9.98
N LEU A 97 -13.14 -9.31 9.10
CA LEU A 97 -12.67 -7.94 9.23
C LEU A 97 -13.84 -6.93 9.14
N GLY A 98 -14.79 -7.17 8.23
CA GLY A 98 -16.01 -6.36 8.11
C GLY A 98 -16.86 -6.36 9.38
N GLU A 99 -16.96 -7.49 10.08
CA GLU A 99 -17.64 -7.56 11.39
C GLU A 99 -16.83 -6.86 12.48
N LEU A 100 -15.51 -7.09 12.52
CA LEU A 100 -14.63 -6.52 13.54
C LEU A 100 -14.68 -4.99 13.57
N ILE A 101 -14.63 -4.34 12.41
CA ILE A 101 -14.55 -2.87 12.31
C ILE A 101 -15.84 -2.16 12.76
N LYS A 102 -16.95 -2.89 12.91
CA LYS A 102 -18.23 -2.31 13.37
C LYS A 102 -18.19 -1.79 14.80
N ASP A 103 -17.27 -2.32 15.60
CA ASP A 103 -17.11 -1.94 17.01
C ASP A 103 -16.28 -0.66 17.21
N TYR A 104 -15.79 -0.04 16.11
CA TYR A 104 -14.89 1.11 16.14
C TYR A 104 -15.40 2.24 15.24
N THR A 105 -14.94 3.48 15.49
CA THR A 105 -14.95 4.52 14.46
C THR A 105 -13.94 4.13 13.40
N SER A 106 -14.42 3.66 12.25
CA SER A 106 -13.56 3.06 11.22
C SER A 106 -13.34 3.98 10.04
N VAL A 107 -12.10 4.01 9.54
CA VAL A 107 -11.74 4.68 8.30
C VAL A 107 -11.05 3.71 7.36
N ALA A 108 -11.66 3.52 6.19
CA ALA A 108 -11.13 2.66 5.13
C ALA A 108 -10.45 3.52 4.05
N ILE A 109 -9.26 3.12 3.64
CA ILE A 109 -8.53 3.79 2.56
C ILE A 109 -8.56 2.89 1.32
N THR A 110 -9.14 3.39 0.24
CA THR A 110 -9.27 2.68 -1.04
C THR A 110 -8.81 3.54 -2.21
N GLY A 111 -8.78 2.93 -3.39
CA GLY A 111 -8.33 3.53 -4.65
C GLY A 111 -7.28 2.66 -5.33
N SER A 112 -6.96 2.95 -6.58
CA SER A 112 -6.01 2.14 -7.35
C SER A 112 -4.58 2.27 -6.80
N HIS A 113 -4.15 3.49 -6.46
CA HIS A 113 -2.78 3.78 -5.97
C HIS A 113 -2.80 4.63 -4.71
N GLY A 114 -1.70 4.57 -3.93
CA GLY A 114 -1.52 5.38 -2.73
C GLY A 114 -2.20 4.82 -1.47
N LYS A 115 -2.97 3.74 -1.56
CA LYS A 115 -3.65 3.11 -0.41
C LYS A 115 -2.71 2.86 0.77
N THR A 116 -1.64 2.11 0.53
CA THR A 116 -0.69 1.69 1.57
C THR A 116 0.00 2.88 2.24
N SER A 117 0.46 3.86 1.46
CA SER A 117 1.09 5.07 1.98
C SER A 117 0.12 5.91 2.82
N THR A 118 -1.10 6.10 2.33
CA THR A 118 -2.14 6.86 3.05
C THR A 118 -2.59 6.13 4.31
N THR A 119 -2.76 4.79 4.25
CA THR A 119 -3.13 3.99 5.43
C THR A 119 -2.03 4.03 6.48
N GLY A 120 -0.76 3.92 6.07
CA GLY A 120 0.38 4.03 6.99
C GLY A 120 0.49 5.41 7.64
N LEU A 121 0.28 6.48 6.87
CA LEU A 121 0.27 7.84 7.39
C LEU A 121 -0.91 8.05 8.36
N MET A 122 -2.11 7.60 8.00
CA MET A 122 -3.29 7.67 8.86
C MET A 122 -3.09 6.90 10.16
N ALA A 123 -2.55 5.67 10.08
CA ALA A 123 -2.26 4.85 11.26
C ALA A 123 -1.25 5.53 12.19
N HIS A 124 -0.20 6.16 11.63
CA HIS A 124 0.79 6.90 12.40
C HIS A 124 0.16 8.08 13.13
N VAL A 125 -0.54 8.96 12.41
CA VAL A 125 -1.19 10.15 12.96
C VAL A 125 -2.22 9.76 14.03
N MET A 126 -3.09 8.82 13.71
CA MET A 126 -4.16 8.42 14.63
C MET A 126 -3.63 7.79 15.92
N ARG A 127 -2.57 6.98 15.84
CA ARG A 127 -1.96 6.40 17.05
C ARG A 127 -1.27 7.42 17.95
N GLY A 128 -0.82 8.53 17.42
CA GLY A 128 -0.33 9.66 18.19
C GLY A 128 -1.45 10.48 18.86
N LEU A 129 -2.65 10.46 18.28
CA LEU A 129 -3.81 11.22 18.76
C LEU A 129 -4.70 10.40 19.71
N GLN A 130 -5.01 9.16 19.36
CA GLN A 130 -5.96 8.29 20.08
C GLN A 130 -5.56 6.81 19.97
N PRO A 131 -5.96 5.94 20.93
CA PRO A 131 -5.82 4.50 20.82
C PRO A 131 -6.47 3.99 19.52
N THR A 132 -5.66 3.40 18.64
CA THR A 132 -6.08 3.07 17.28
C THR A 132 -5.55 1.71 16.85
N ASN A 133 -6.45 0.85 16.37
CA ASN A 133 -6.12 -0.36 15.63
C ASN A 133 -5.87 -0.03 14.17
N PHE A 134 -4.93 -0.73 13.53
CA PHE A 134 -4.70 -0.52 12.10
C PHE A 134 -4.28 -1.78 11.36
N LEU A 135 -4.62 -1.83 10.07
CA LEU A 135 -4.27 -2.88 9.13
C LEU A 135 -3.81 -2.25 7.81
N ILE A 136 -2.53 -2.45 7.47
CA ILE A 136 -1.92 -1.99 6.22
C ILE A 136 -1.74 -3.18 5.28
N GLY A 137 -1.89 -2.97 3.98
CA GLY A 137 -1.82 -4.02 2.97
C GLY A 137 -0.44 -4.68 2.80
N ASP A 138 0.61 -4.12 3.38
CA ASP A 138 1.96 -4.68 3.40
C ASP A 138 2.16 -5.80 4.46
N GLY A 139 1.11 -6.19 5.16
CA GLY A 139 1.16 -7.18 6.23
C GLY A 139 1.45 -6.60 7.61
N THR A 140 1.52 -5.28 7.72
CA THR A 140 1.70 -4.59 9.01
C THR A 140 0.33 -4.36 9.66
N GLY A 141 0.21 -4.73 10.92
CA GLY A 141 -0.98 -4.49 11.73
C GLY A 141 -0.65 -4.44 13.20
N ALA A 142 -1.38 -3.65 13.95
CA ALA A 142 -1.31 -3.64 15.40
C ALA A 142 -2.66 -3.28 16.03
N GLY A 143 -2.93 -3.87 17.18
CA GLY A 143 -4.14 -3.64 17.96
C GLY A 143 -3.83 -3.10 19.35
N GLN A 144 -4.85 -2.54 19.99
CA GLN A 144 -4.87 -2.10 21.38
C GLN A 144 -6.24 -2.45 21.97
N GLU A 145 -6.29 -2.89 23.23
CA GLU A 145 -7.55 -3.29 23.87
C GLU A 145 -8.54 -2.13 24.04
N ASP A 146 -8.03 -0.93 24.27
CA ASP A 146 -8.77 0.31 24.49
C ASP A 146 -8.95 1.15 23.21
N ALA A 147 -8.73 0.57 22.03
CA ALA A 147 -8.85 1.30 20.79
C ALA A 147 -10.30 1.80 20.55
N GLU A 148 -10.41 3.04 20.11
CA GLU A 148 -11.66 3.67 19.70
C GLU A 148 -11.77 3.73 18.17
N TYR A 149 -10.62 3.69 17.47
CA TYR A 149 -10.52 3.83 16.01
C TYR A 149 -9.95 2.57 15.36
N PHE A 150 -10.35 2.35 14.11
CA PHE A 150 -9.79 1.31 13.27
C PHE A 150 -9.47 1.87 11.88
N VAL A 151 -8.18 1.89 11.54
CA VAL A 151 -7.67 2.30 10.22
C VAL A 151 -7.40 1.06 9.39
N LEU A 152 -7.96 0.97 8.17
CA LEU A 152 -7.72 -0.19 7.32
C LEU A 152 -7.52 0.18 5.85
N GLU A 153 -6.63 -0.54 5.20
CA GLU A 153 -6.53 -0.55 3.75
C GLU A 153 -7.65 -1.43 3.17
N ALA A 154 -8.41 -0.88 2.24
CA ALA A 154 -9.54 -1.54 1.59
C ALA A 154 -9.24 -1.73 0.11
N ASP A 155 -8.73 -2.93 -0.24
CA ASP A 155 -8.34 -3.27 -1.61
C ASP A 155 -9.55 -3.66 -2.45
N GLU A 156 -9.68 -3.02 -3.61
CA GLU A 156 -10.75 -3.27 -4.59
C GLU A 156 -10.65 -4.61 -5.31
N TYR A 157 -9.50 -5.28 -5.23
CA TYR A 157 -9.27 -6.55 -5.90
C TYR A 157 -10.28 -7.62 -5.47
N ARG A 158 -10.90 -8.27 -6.46
CA ARG A 158 -11.99 -9.24 -6.28
C ARG A 158 -13.17 -8.72 -5.46
N LYS A 159 -13.27 -7.41 -5.29
CA LYS A 159 -14.37 -6.74 -4.55
C LYS A 159 -14.49 -7.17 -3.08
N HIS A 160 -13.39 -7.65 -2.46
CA HIS A 160 -13.43 -8.09 -1.06
C HIS A 160 -13.77 -6.93 -0.11
N PHE A 161 -13.40 -5.70 -0.46
CA PHE A 161 -13.72 -4.50 0.32
C PHE A 161 -15.23 -4.24 0.47
N LEU A 162 -16.08 -4.83 -0.40
CA LEU A 162 -17.55 -4.74 -0.28
C LEU A 162 -18.10 -5.47 0.96
N ALA A 163 -17.28 -6.22 1.69
CA ALA A 163 -17.65 -6.73 3.00
C ALA A 163 -17.60 -5.65 4.11
N TYR A 164 -16.96 -4.49 3.83
CA TYR A 164 -16.75 -3.45 4.82
C TYR A 164 -17.83 -2.37 4.77
N HIS A 165 -18.26 -1.91 5.96
CA HIS A 165 -19.20 -0.80 6.12
C HIS A 165 -18.58 0.23 7.07
N PRO A 166 -17.55 0.98 6.62
CA PRO A 166 -16.81 1.89 7.47
C PRO A 166 -17.61 3.16 7.77
N ASP A 167 -17.21 3.88 8.83
CA ASP A 167 -17.75 5.21 9.11
C ASP A 167 -17.27 6.24 8.09
N TYR A 168 -15.98 6.18 7.73
CA TYR A 168 -15.35 7.04 6.73
C TYR A 168 -14.66 6.19 5.67
N ALA A 169 -14.62 6.69 4.44
CA ALA A 169 -13.74 6.14 3.42
C ALA A 169 -12.99 7.26 2.70
N ILE A 170 -11.68 7.02 2.50
CA ILE A 170 -10.82 7.86 1.67
C ILE A 170 -10.64 7.17 0.33
N PHE A 171 -10.95 7.88 -0.75
CA PHE A 171 -10.72 7.43 -2.12
C PHE A 171 -9.57 8.24 -2.72
N THR A 172 -8.46 7.57 -3.01
CA THR A 172 -7.25 8.23 -3.48
C THR A 172 -7.27 8.52 -4.98
N ASN A 173 -7.73 7.59 -5.79
CA ASN A 173 -7.89 7.70 -7.24
C ASN A 173 -8.59 6.47 -7.81
N ILE A 174 -9.06 6.55 -9.07
CA ILE A 174 -9.59 5.42 -9.82
C ILE A 174 -8.84 5.33 -11.15
N ASN A 175 -8.02 4.28 -11.28
CA ASN A 175 -7.30 3.94 -12.49
C ASN A 175 -7.60 2.50 -12.89
N PHE A 176 -7.38 2.16 -14.16
CA PHE A 176 -7.47 0.79 -14.61
C PHE A 176 -6.29 -0.01 -14.08
N ASP A 177 -6.54 -0.89 -13.13
CA ASP A 177 -5.58 -1.86 -12.61
C ASP A 177 -6.26 -3.23 -12.48
N HIS A 178 -5.47 -4.28 -12.19
CA HIS A 178 -5.95 -5.66 -12.09
C HIS A 178 -6.67 -6.17 -13.36
N PRO A 179 -6.03 -6.12 -14.52
CA PRO A 179 -6.63 -6.57 -15.79
C PRO A 179 -6.93 -8.10 -15.81
N ASP A 180 -6.43 -8.83 -14.82
CA ASP A 180 -6.76 -10.23 -14.57
C ASP A 180 -8.16 -10.43 -13.95
N TYR A 181 -8.78 -9.35 -13.44
CA TYR A 181 -10.08 -9.40 -12.79
C TYR A 181 -11.09 -8.39 -13.38
N TYR A 182 -10.67 -7.15 -13.63
CA TYR A 182 -11.51 -6.12 -14.23
C TYR A 182 -11.26 -6.04 -15.74
N GLU A 183 -12.32 -6.03 -16.54
CA GLU A 183 -12.24 -5.94 -18.00
C GLU A 183 -11.97 -4.50 -18.48
N ASN A 184 -12.42 -3.51 -17.70
CA ASN A 184 -12.30 -2.09 -18.05
C ASN A 184 -12.42 -1.21 -16.80
N ILE A 185 -12.13 0.09 -16.96
CA ILE A 185 -12.19 1.10 -15.90
C ILE A 185 -13.61 1.28 -15.33
N ASP A 186 -14.66 1.07 -16.14
CA ASP A 186 -16.03 1.26 -15.68
C ASP A 186 -16.43 0.21 -14.62
N GLN A 187 -15.88 -1.00 -14.72
CA GLN A 187 -16.07 -2.02 -13.69
C GLN A 187 -15.36 -1.65 -12.39
N VAL A 188 -14.17 -1.04 -12.45
CA VAL A 188 -13.45 -0.52 -11.29
C VAL A 188 -14.26 0.60 -10.63
N PHE A 189 -14.76 1.55 -11.45
CA PHE A 189 -15.59 2.65 -10.99
C PHE A 189 -16.89 2.15 -10.32
N ALA A 190 -17.59 1.21 -10.95
CA ALA A 190 -18.83 0.65 -10.40
C ALA A 190 -18.60 -0.04 -9.04
N ALA A 191 -17.50 -0.77 -8.87
CA ALA A 191 -17.15 -1.38 -7.59
C ALA A 191 -16.88 -0.32 -6.50
N ASN A 192 -16.13 0.73 -6.84
CA ASN A 192 -15.85 1.84 -5.92
C ASN A 192 -17.12 2.64 -5.58
N THR A 193 -18.02 2.87 -6.54
CA THR A 193 -19.33 3.49 -6.29
C THR A 193 -20.17 2.66 -5.33
N THR A 194 -20.23 1.35 -5.54
CA THR A 194 -20.91 0.44 -4.60
C THR A 194 -20.34 0.54 -3.20
N PHE A 195 -19.02 0.59 -3.07
CA PHE A 195 -18.35 0.74 -1.78
C PHE A 195 -18.64 2.10 -1.13
N ALA A 196 -18.67 3.17 -1.92
CA ALA A 196 -18.99 4.52 -1.41
C ALA A 196 -20.38 4.57 -0.74
N HIS A 197 -21.39 3.88 -1.31
CA HIS A 197 -22.72 3.76 -0.71
C HIS A 197 -22.76 2.98 0.61
N GLN A 198 -21.71 2.24 0.95
CA GLN A 198 -21.62 1.51 2.23
C GLN A 198 -21.01 2.34 3.35
N VAL A 199 -20.50 3.54 3.05
CA VAL A 199 -19.91 4.47 4.01
C VAL A 199 -20.99 5.15 4.83
N LYS A 200 -20.83 5.15 6.17
CA LYS A 200 -21.92 5.59 7.08
C LYS A 200 -21.94 7.09 7.34
N LYS A 201 -20.74 7.74 7.38
CA LYS A 201 -20.62 9.16 7.75
C LYS A 201 -20.17 10.02 6.57
N LYS A 202 -18.92 9.84 6.07
CA LYS A 202 -18.34 10.69 5.04
C LYS A 202 -17.48 9.92 4.04
N VAL A 203 -17.64 10.30 2.78
CA VAL A 203 -16.71 9.94 1.69
C VAL A 203 -15.74 11.11 1.50
N ILE A 204 -14.43 10.84 1.57
CA ILE A 204 -13.37 11.82 1.34
C ILE A 204 -12.66 11.40 0.05
N ALA A 205 -12.82 12.17 -1.02
CA ALA A 205 -12.39 11.77 -2.35
C ALA A 205 -11.41 12.76 -2.98
N TYR A 206 -10.41 12.28 -3.72
CA TYR A 206 -9.50 13.16 -4.44
C TYR A 206 -10.21 13.90 -5.56
N GLY A 207 -10.25 15.21 -5.46
CA GLY A 207 -10.96 16.06 -6.39
C GLY A 207 -10.27 16.28 -7.74
N GLY A 208 -9.03 15.84 -7.90
CA GLY A 208 -8.32 15.85 -9.19
C GLY A 208 -8.63 14.64 -10.07
N ASP A 209 -9.37 13.65 -9.57
CA ASP A 209 -9.73 12.44 -10.30
C ASP A 209 -11.11 12.57 -10.97
N ALA A 210 -11.16 12.40 -12.29
CA ALA A 210 -12.37 12.59 -13.09
C ALA A 210 -13.47 11.54 -12.79
N TYR A 211 -13.10 10.32 -12.38
CA TYR A 211 -14.06 9.30 -11.98
C TYR A 211 -14.60 9.57 -10.58
N LEU A 212 -13.75 9.95 -9.63
CA LEU A 212 -14.20 10.30 -8.28
C LEU A 212 -15.11 11.52 -8.27
N ARG A 213 -14.90 12.47 -9.19
CA ARG A 213 -15.83 13.62 -9.35
C ARG A 213 -17.27 13.20 -9.69
N GLN A 214 -17.46 12.08 -10.35
CA GLN A 214 -18.78 11.55 -10.66
C GLN A 214 -19.55 11.06 -9.42
N PHE A 215 -18.90 10.93 -8.26
CA PHE A 215 -19.61 10.67 -7.00
C PHE A 215 -20.56 11.83 -6.61
N ALA A 216 -20.27 13.05 -7.02
CA ALA A 216 -21.16 14.19 -6.81
C ALA A 216 -22.54 14.05 -7.50
N ASP A 217 -22.61 13.24 -8.57
CA ASP A 217 -23.86 12.96 -9.28
C ASP A 217 -24.73 11.94 -8.53
N GLN A 218 -24.21 11.30 -7.48
CA GLN A 218 -24.93 10.38 -6.61
C GLN A 218 -25.58 11.18 -5.47
N SER A 219 -26.87 11.40 -5.53
CA SER A 219 -27.62 12.31 -4.64
C SER A 219 -27.64 11.90 -3.15
N ASP A 220 -27.25 10.67 -2.85
CA ASP A 220 -27.27 10.07 -1.51
C ASP A 220 -25.87 9.92 -0.89
N LEU A 221 -24.81 10.33 -1.61
CA LEU A 221 -23.44 10.33 -1.09
C LEU A 221 -23.07 11.70 -0.50
N ASP A 222 -22.62 11.69 0.74
CA ASP A 222 -22.00 12.86 1.38
C ASP A 222 -20.49 12.87 1.09
N VAL A 223 -20.12 13.45 -0.07
CA VAL A 223 -18.74 13.45 -0.59
C VAL A 223 -18.06 14.79 -0.32
N TRP A 224 -16.89 14.73 0.30
CA TRP A 224 -16.00 15.87 0.45
C TRP A 224 -14.75 15.67 -0.37
N TYR A 225 -14.51 16.61 -1.28
CA TYR A 225 -13.35 16.58 -2.16
C TYR A 225 -12.16 17.27 -1.53
N TYR A 226 -10.99 16.65 -1.65
CA TYR A 226 -9.70 17.26 -1.30
C TYR A 226 -8.82 17.45 -2.54
N GLY A 227 -7.98 18.48 -2.53
CA GLY A 227 -7.08 18.76 -3.65
C GLY A 227 -6.34 20.10 -3.48
N LEU A 228 -5.61 20.46 -4.53
CA LEU A 228 -4.91 21.74 -4.60
C LEU A 228 -5.87 22.91 -4.89
N GLU A 229 -5.34 24.13 -4.74
CA GLU A 229 -6.03 25.36 -5.16
C GLU A 229 -6.45 25.32 -6.64
N GLY A 230 -7.53 26.02 -6.97
CA GLY A 230 -8.08 26.13 -8.33
C GLY A 230 -9.07 25.04 -8.71
N GLY A 231 -9.28 24.01 -7.86
CA GLY A 231 -10.35 23.02 -7.99
C GLY A 231 -11.54 23.36 -7.09
N ASP A 232 -12.71 22.82 -7.42
CA ASP A 232 -13.90 22.86 -6.55
C ASP A 232 -13.75 21.80 -5.44
N ASN A 233 -12.89 22.10 -4.46
CA ASN A 233 -12.55 21.21 -3.35
C ASN A 233 -13.02 21.82 -2.02
N HIS A 234 -13.43 20.94 -1.11
CA HIS A 234 -13.84 21.32 0.26
C HIS A 234 -12.64 21.44 1.18
N ILE A 235 -11.61 20.60 0.95
CA ILE A 235 -10.35 20.54 1.71
C ILE A 235 -9.23 20.86 0.72
N VAL A 236 -8.56 22.00 0.92
CA VAL A 236 -7.64 22.57 -0.07
C VAL A 236 -6.26 22.73 0.53
N ALA A 237 -5.24 22.20 -0.14
CA ALA A 237 -3.86 22.57 0.10
C ALA A 237 -3.46 23.76 -0.75
N SER A 238 -2.93 24.80 -0.10
CA SER A 238 -2.44 26.04 -0.71
C SER A 238 -1.01 26.31 -0.28
N ASN A 239 -0.33 27.25 -0.95
CA ASN A 239 1.06 27.61 -0.64
C ASN A 239 1.98 26.37 -0.58
N VAL A 240 1.78 25.42 -1.48
CA VAL A 240 2.54 24.16 -1.46
C VAL A 240 3.97 24.42 -1.89
N ASP A 241 4.90 24.17 -0.97
CA ASP A 241 6.36 24.21 -1.21
C ASP A 241 6.93 22.78 -1.15
N LEU A 242 7.40 22.31 -2.29
CA LEU A 242 8.06 21.01 -2.46
C LEU A 242 9.57 21.18 -2.31
N ALA A 243 10.04 21.27 -1.05
CA ALA A 243 11.43 21.51 -0.71
C ALA A 243 12.27 20.22 -0.63
N THR A 244 13.58 20.35 -0.49
CA THR A 244 14.51 19.19 -0.42
C THR A 244 14.52 18.50 0.94
N ASP A 245 13.91 19.08 1.95
CA ASP A 245 13.77 18.55 3.33
C ASP A 245 12.35 18.00 3.61
N GLY A 246 11.42 18.17 2.68
CA GLY A 246 10.04 17.71 2.82
C GLY A 246 9.07 18.51 1.98
N SER A 247 7.81 18.48 2.34
CA SER A 247 6.75 19.28 1.70
C SER A 247 6.01 20.09 2.76
N HIS A 248 5.78 21.37 2.46
CA HIS A 248 5.18 22.36 3.37
C HIS A 248 3.95 22.96 2.70
N PHE A 249 2.86 23.11 3.42
CA PHE A 249 1.61 23.63 2.85
C PHE A 249 0.64 24.13 3.90
N ASP A 250 -0.25 25.00 3.47
CA ASP A 250 -1.39 25.47 4.25
C ASP A 250 -2.65 24.67 3.88
N VAL A 251 -3.54 24.45 4.84
CA VAL A 251 -4.81 23.77 4.60
C VAL A 251 -5.98 24.68 4.95
N HIS A 252 -6.92 24.76 4.02
CA HIS A 252 -8.21 25.42 4.20
C HIS A 252 -9.33 24.38 4.07
N VAL A 253 -10.32 24.48 4.94
CA VAL A 253 -11.53 23.64 4.88
C VAL A 253 -12.73 24.56 4.70
N MET A 254 -13.49 24.36 3.62
CA MET A 254 -14.61 25.23 3.24
C MET A 254 -14.21 26.71 3.15
N GLY A 255 -12.99 27.00 2.73
CA GLY A 255 -12.43 28.35 2.62
C GLY A 255 -11.84 28.93 3.90
N GLU A 256 -12.05 28.30 5.05
CA GLU A 256 -11.50 28.73 6.33
C GLU A 256 -10.12 28.11 6.57
N PHE A 257 -9.14 28.92 7.00
CA PHE A 257 -7.80 28.44 7.33
C PHE A 257 -7.86 27.47 8.51
N TYR A 258 -7.39 26.24 8.30
CA TYR A 258 -7.36 25.21 9.32
C TYR A 258 -5.98 25.08 9.98
N GLY A 259 -4.90 25.15 9.22
CA GLY A 259 -3.55 25.06 9.76
C GLY A 259 -2.45 25.02 8.71
N HIS A 260 -1.21 25.13 9.20
CA HIS A 260 0.02 24.92 8.44
C HIS A 260 0.58 23.55 8.76
N PHE A 261 1.03 22.82 7.74
CA PHE A 261 1.48 21.44 7.86
C PHE A 261 2.80 21.20 7.14
N ASP A 262 3.67 20.42 7.79
CA ASP A 262 4.94 19.95 7.28
C ASP A 262 4.94 18.43 7.27
N ILE A 263 5.38 17.83 6.16
CA ILE A 263 5.55 16.38 6.05
C ILE A 263 6.98 16.05 5.59
N PRO A 264 7.66 15.07 6.20
CA PRO A 264 9.02 14.69 5.83
C PRO A 264 9.06 13.77 4.59
N THR A 265 8.03 13.85 3.75
CA THR A 265 7.88 13.04 2.54
C THR A 265 7.87 13.94 1.31
N PHE A 266 8.20 13.34 0.16
CA PHE A 266 8.46 14.05 -1.09
C PHE A 266 7.38 13.72 -2.13
N GLY A 267 7.16 14.64 -3.06
CA GLY A 267 6.19 14.52 -4.14
C GLY A 267 4.79 15.02 -3.77
N GLU A 268 4.15 15.67 -4.73
CA GLU A 268 2.79 16.22 -4.58
C GLU A 268 1.78 15.15 -4.15
N HIS A 269 1.96 13.90 -4.60
CA HIS A 269 1.09 12.79 -4.21
C HIS A 269 1.09 12.54 -2.69
N ASN A 270 2.20 12.79 -1.99
CA ASN A 270 2.26 12.68 -0.53
C ASN A 270 1.58 13.87 0.17
N VAL A 271 1.58 15.06 -0.45
CA VAL A 271 0.74 16.18 0.00
C VAL A 271 -0.74 15.79 -0.09
N MET A 272 -1.17 15.15 -1.20
CA MET A 272 -2.55 14.67 -1.34
C MET A 272 -2.90 13.59 -0.32
N ASN A 273 -1.99 12.63 -0.07
CA ASN A 273 -2.19 11.62 0.97
C ASN A 273 -2.36 12.29 2.35
N ALA A 274 -1.50 13.24 2.71
CA ALA A 274 -1.60 13.97 3.97
C ALA A 274 -2.89 14.80 4.06
N LEU A 275 -3.28 15.45 2.97
CA LEU A 275 -4.50 16.26 2.93
C LEU A 275 -5.76 15.44 3.21
N SER A 276 -5.82 14.19 2.69
CA SER A 276 -6.92 13.27 2.98
C SER A 276 -6.98 12.85 4.46
N VAL A 277 -5.81 12.63 5.08
CA VAL A 277 -5.68 12.33 6.52
C VAL A 277 -6.11 13.53 7.36
N ILE A 278 -5.65 14.74 7.00
CA ILE A 278 -6.04 15.99 7.65
C ILE A 278 -7.56 16.20 7.57
N GLY A 279 -8.16 15.91 6.42
CA GLY A 279 -9.61 15.98 6.24
C GLY A 279 -10.38 15.07 7.20
N PHE A 280 -9.95 13.82 7.37
CA PHE A 280 -10.52 12.93 8.38
C PHE A 280 -10.36 13.49 9.80
N CYS A 281 -9.17 13.96 10.15
CA CYS A 281 -8.89 14.54 11.45
C CYS A 281 -9.77 15.78 11.73
N TYR A 282 -10.03 16.59 10.71
CA TYR A 282 -10.95 17.71 10.80
C TYR A 282 -12.37 17.27 11.18
N PHE A 283 -12.91 16.22 10.53
CA PHE A 283 -14.25 15.70 10.83
C PHE A 283 -14.37 15.10 12.22
N GLU A 284 -13.31 14.50 12.72
CA GLU A 284 -13.27 13.98 14.09
C GLU A 284 -12.87 15.05 15.13
N ASN A 285 -12.78 16.33 14.73
CA ASN A 285 -12.47 17.49 15.57
C ASN A 285 -11.13 17.44 16.30
N PHE A 286 -10.12 16.80 15.70
CA PHE A 286 -8.76 16.85 16.23
C PHE A 286 -8.15 18.25 15.98
N PRO A 287 -7.46 18.86 16.98
CA PRO A 287 -6.80 20.14 16.80
C PRO A 287 -5.72 20.08 15.73
N ALA A 288 -5.68 21.08 14.85
CA ALA A 288 -4.75 21.14 13.72
C ALA A 288 -3.27 21.07 14.15
N ASP A 289 -2.91 21.72 15.26
CA ASP A 289 -1.56 21.71 15.82
C ASP A 289 -1.11 20.30 16.26
N ARG A 290 -2.02 19.49 16.84
CA ARG A 290 -1.74 18.11 17.21
C ARG A 290 -1.57 17.23 15.98
N VAL A 291 -2.42 17.40 14.97
CA VAL A 291 -2.29 16.69 13.69
C VAL A 291 -0.97 17.04 12.99
N ALA A 292 -0.60 18.33 12.99
CA ALA A 292 0.66 18.79 12.41
C ALA A 292 1.90 18.22 13.13
N GLU A 293 1.83 18.09 14.46
CA GLU A 293 2.90 17.47 15.26
C GLU A 293 3.14 16.01 14.85
N GLU A 294 2.06 15.23 14.71
CA GLU A 294 2.17 13.83 14.30
C GLU A 294 2.63 13.67 12.86
N LEU A 295 2.15 14.49 11.93
CA LEU A 295 2.57 14.45 10.53
C LEU A 295 4.09 14.67 10.36
N ARG A 296 4.69 15.58 11.13
CA ARG A 296 6.14 15.86 11.08
C ARG A 296 7.01 14.68 11.49
N THR A 297 6.49 13.75 12.27
CA THR A 297 7.24 12.60 12.80
C THR A 297 7.06 11.33 11.96
N PHE A 298 6.34 11.41 10.84
CA PHE A 298 6.08 10.23 10.01
C PHE A 298 7.34 9.69 9.36
N GLY A 299 7.71 8.47 9.72
CA GLY A 299 8.91 7.77 9.23
C GLY A 299 8.77 7.05 7.89
N GLY A 300 7.62 7.20 7.20
CA GLY A 300 7.33 6.47 5.95
C GLY A 300 6.78 5.06 6.15
N VAL A 301 6.53 4.39 5.03
CA VAL A 301 6.08 2.99 4.96
C VAL A 301 7.16 2.17 4.25
N LYS A 302 7.34 0.91 4.66
CA LYS A 302 8.31 0.02 4.03
C LYS A 302 8.08 -0.10 2.53
N ARG A 303 9.18 -0.09 1.78
CA ARG A 303 9.15 -0.17 0.31
C ARG A 303 8.28 0.93 -0.34
N ARG A 304 8.20 2.09 0.30
CA ARG A 304 7.59 3.32 -0.27
C ARG A 304 8.61 4.43 -0.07
N PHE A 305 9.41 4.69 -1.11
CA PHE A 305 10.54 5.63 -1.10
C PHE A 305 11.52 5.36 0.06
N SER A 306 11.82 4.09 0.32
CA SER A 306 12.75 3.69 1.39
C SER A 306 14.19 3.95 0.94
N GLU A 307 14.89 4.82 1.64
CA GLU A 307 16.21 5.33 1.26
C GLU A 307 17.36 4.70 2.04
N LYS A 308 18.44 4.40 1.35
CA LYS A 308 19.72 4.00 1.92
C LYS A 308 20.88 4.71 1.20
N LYS A 309 21.81 5.26 1.96
CA LYS A 309 23.04 5.87 1.42
C LYS A 309 24.23 4.93 1.56
N ILE A 310 25.02 4.79 0.50
CA ILE A 310 26.27 4.01 0.47
C ILE A 310 27.32 4.86 -0.25
N GLY A 311 28.25 5.44 0.50
CA GLY A 311 29.14 6.47 -0.04
C GLY A 311 28.34 7.66 -0.59
N ASP A 312 28.62 8.06 -1.81
CA ASP A 312 27.92 9.15 -2.51
C ASP A 312 26.65 8.67 -3.23
N MET A 313 26.46 7.35 -3.33
CA MET A 313 25.26 6.75 -3.93
C MET A 313 24.08 6.79 -2.98
N THR A 314 22.91 7.09 -3.54
CA THR A 314 21.62 7.00 -2.85
C THR A 314 20.80 5.91 -3.51
N LEU A 315 20.37 4.91 -2.75
CA LEU A 315 19.51 3.83 -3.20
C LEU A 315 18.10 4.07 -2.64
N ILE A 316 17.09 4.01 -3.50
CA ILE A 316 15.68 4.11 -3.11
C ILE A 316 15.00 2.80 -3.51
N ASP A 317 14.34 2.14 -2.55
CA ASP A 317 13.45 1.00 -2.78
C ASP A 317 12.01 1.49 -2.79
N ASP A 318 11.30 1.19 -3.89
CA ASP A 318 9.89 1.53 -4.02
C ASP A 318 9.10 0.38 -4.66
N TYR A 319 7.91 0.14 -4.14
CA TYR A 319 7.00 -0.88 -4.64
C TYR A 319 6.31 -0.49 -5.94
N ALA A 320 6.59 0.70 -6.48
CA ALA A 320 5.99 1.25 -7.68
C ALA A 320 6.02 0.24 -8.84
N HIS A 321 4.86 -0.12 -9.36
CA HIS A 321 4.69 -1.12 -10.41
C HIS A 321 3.60 -0.75 -11.43
N HIS A 322 3.01 0.43 -11.30
CA HIS A 322 2.10 1.06 -12.24
C HIS A 322 2.71 2.37 -12.77
N PRO A 323 2.45 2.81 -14.02
CA PRO A 323 3.05 4.02 -14.57
C PRO A 323 2.88 5.28 -13.72
N SER A 324 1.70 5.47 -13.11
CA SER A 324 1.44 6.62 -12.23
C SER A 324 2.29 6.58 -10.95
N GLU A 325 2.54 5.40 -10.38
CA GLU A 325 3.41 5.23 -9.21
C GLU A 325 4.87 5.50 -9.56
N ILE A 326 5.36 4.96 -10.70
CA ILE A 326 6.72 5.21 -11.21
C ILE A 326 6.96 6.71 -11.38
N LYS A 327 6.01 7.40 -12.05
CA LYS A 327 6.07 8.85 -12.22
C LYS A 327 6.13 9.59 -10.87
N ALA A 328 5.31 9.20 -9.91
CA ALA A 328 5.27 9.80 -8.59
C ALA A 328 6.61 9.63 -7.85
N THR A 329 7.19 8.43 -7.88
CA THR A 329 8.45 8.11 -7.22
C THR A 329 9.64 8.87 -7.86
N ILE A 330 9.71 8.94 -9.19
CA ILE A 330 10.77 9.69 -9.89
C ILE A 330 10.66 11.20 -9.57
N ASN A 331 9.46 11.77 -9.58
CA ASN A 331 9.24 13.17 -9.24
C ASN A 331 9.61 13.47 -7.78
N ALA A 332 9.30 12.58 -6.84
CA ALA A 332 9.72 12.69 -5.44
C ALA A 332 11.26 12.66 -5.30
N ALA A 333 11.93 11.81 -6.07
CA ALA A 333 13.39 11.77 -6.11
C ALA A 333 13.98 13.07 -6.71
N ARG A 334 13.38 13.63 -7.75
CA ARG A 334 13.77 14.93 -8.33
C ARG A 334 13.60 16.08 -7.33
N GLN A 335 12.52 16.08 -6.55
CA GLN A 335 12.32 17.08 -5.49
C GLN A 335 13.44 17.02 -4.47
N LYS A 336 13.73 15.83 -3.94
CA LYS A 336 14.74 15.64 -2.89
C LYS A 336 16.16 15.84 -3.37
N TYR A 337 16.45 15.45 -4.61
CA TYR A 337 17.78 15.43 -5.21
C TYR A 337 17.82 16.18 -6.55
N PRO A 338 17.56 17.51 -6.58
CA PRO A 338 17.37 18.25 -7.82
C PRO A 338 18.64 18.29 -8.71
N ASN A 339 19.82 18.09 -8.12
CA ASN A 339 21.10 18.18 -8.82
C ASN A 339 21.76 16.81 -9.07
N LYS A 340 21.14 15.70 -8.62
CA LYS A 340 21.68 14.36 -8.83
C LYS A 340 21.07 13.71 -10.06
N LYS A 341 21.83 12.85 -10.69
CA LYS A 341 21.35 11.98 -11.76
C LYS A 341 20.38 10.96 -11.17
N ILE A 342 19.21 10.81 -11.80
CA ILE A 342 18.18 9.84 -11.40
C ILE A 342 18.23 8.66 -12.37
N VAL A 343 18.49 7.49 -11.84
CA VAL A 343 18.58 6.23 -12.58
C VAL A 343 17.51 5.28 -12.10
N SER A 344 16.61 4.89 -12.99
CA SER A 344 15.56 3.92 -12.68
C SER A 344 16.02 2.51 -12.97
N VAL A 345 15.86 1.61 -12.00
CA VAL A 345 16.00 0.16 -12.16
C VAL A 345 14.62 -0.45 -11.95
N PHE A 346 13.95 -0.82 -13.03
CA PHE A 346 12.54 -1.20 -13.01
C PHE A 346 12.32 -2.65 -13.41
N GLN A 347 11.55 -3.37 -12.59
CA GLN A 347 11.07 -4.71 -12.88
C GLN A 347 9.56 -4.68 -13.17
N PRO A 348 9.13 -4.86 -14.43
CA PRO A 348 7.72 -4.97 -14.75
C PRO A 348 7.09 -6.16 -14.01
N HIS A 349 5.88 -5.97 -13.50
CA HIS A 349 5.14 -7.00 -12.78
C HIS A 349 3.91 -7.42 -13.57
N THR A 350 3.84 -8.70 -13.93
CA THR A 350 2.87 -9.39 -14.79
C THR A 350 2.96 -9.03 -16.29
N PHE A 351 2.76 -10.03 -17.13
CA PHE A 351 2.74 -9.85 -18.58
C PHE A 351 1.52 -9.07 -19.04
N SER A 352 0.35 -9.35 -18.46
CA SER A 352 -0.92 -8.68 -18.80
C SER A 352 -0.86 -7.18 -18.57
N ARG A 353 -0.32 -6.73 -17.42
CA ARG A 353 -0.15 -5.31 -17.12
C ARG A 353 0.88 -4.66 -18.04
N THR A 354 1.99 -5.36 -18.31
CA THR A 354 3.04 -4.85 -19.21
C THR A 354 2.50 -4.64 -20.62
N ILE A 355 1.66 -5.54 -21.13
CA ILE A 355 1.01 -5.38 -22.45
C ILE A 355 0.03 -4.21 -22.43
N ALA A 356 -0.84 -4.17 -21.42
CA ALA A 356 -1.93 -3.18 -21.35
C ALA A 356 -1.44 -1.73 -21.19
N LEU A 357 -0.29 -1.51 -20.54
CA LEU A 357 0.21 -0.18 -20.16
C LEU A 357 1.62 0.11 -20.71
N MET A 358 1.98 -0.51 -21.82
CA MET A 358 3.34 -0.45 -22.39
C MET A 358 3.80 0.99 -22.67
N ASP A 359 2.96 1.79 -23.32
CA ASP A 359 3.30 3.17 -23.69
C ASP A 359 3.37 4.08 -22.47
N GLU A 360 2.48 3.87 -21.51
CA GLU A 360 2.45 4.60 -20.25
C GLU A 360 3.68 4.28 -19.37
N PHE A 361 4.14 3.03 -19.37
CA PHE A 361 5.39 2.64 -18.71
C PHE A 361 6.59 3.36 -19.33
N ALA A 362 6.70 3.33 -20.65
CA ALA A 362 7.79 4.02 -21.33
C ALA A 362 7.79 5.52 -21.01
N GLY A 363 6.63 6.19 -21.11
CA GLY A 363 6.49 7.60 -20.78
C GLY A 363 6.81 7.95 -19.32
N ALA A 364 6.49 7.06 -18.36
CA ALA A 364 6.84 7.25 -16.95
C ALA A 364 8.36 7.11 -16.72
N LEU A 365 8.98 6.10 -17.31
CA LEU A 365 10.43 5.84 -17.20
C LEU A 365 11.28 6.92 -17.87
N ASP A 366 10.78 7.55 -18.92
CA ASP A 366 11.44 8.67 -19.61
C ASP A 366 11.61 9.94 -18.74
N LEU A 367 11.02 9.98 -17.54
CA LEU A 367 11.29 11.02 -16.55
C LEU A 367 12.64 10.85 -15.84
N SER A 368 13.25 9.66 -15.91
CA SER A 368 14.61 9.41 -15.42
C SER A 368 15.67 9.91 -16.39
N ASP A 369 16.93 9.97 -15.96
CA ASP A 369 18.04 10.27 -16.83
C ASP A 369 18.50 9.03 -17.59
N ASP A 370 18.58 7.88 -16.89
CA ASP A 370 18.89 6.58 -17.46
C ASP A 370 17.95 5.53 -16.89
N VAL A 371 17.75 4.44 -17.65
CA VAL A 371 16.81 3.37 -17.31
C VAL A 371 17.48 2.00 -17.43
N PHE A 372 17.33 1.18 -16.40
CA PHE A 372 17.63 -0.24 -16.43
C PHE A 372 16.35 -1.03 -16.28
N LEU A 373 16.13 -2.00 -17.14
CA LEU A 373 14.95 -2.85 -17.13
C LEU A 373 15.33 -4.28 -16.76
N CYS A 374 14.70 -4.82 -15.74
CA CYS A 374 14.82 -6.21 -15.35
C CYS A 374 13.75 -7.07 -16.06
N GLU A 375 13.98 -8.39 -16.15
CA GLU A 375 13.00 -9.30 -16.74
C GLU A 375 11.63 -9.18 -16.05
N ILE A 376 10.56 -9.40 -16.85
CA ILE A 376 9.19 -9.31 -16.36
C ILE A 376 8.98 -10.36 -15.27
N PHE A 377 8.54 -9.93 -14.11
CA PHE A 377 8.18 -10.83 -13.01
C PHE A 377 6.81 -11.46 -13.26
N ALA A 378 6.80 -12.76 -13.59
CA ALA A 378 5.57 -13.52 -13.70
C ALA A 378 5.00 -13.79 -12.30
N SER A 379 3.79 -13.32 -12.03
CA SER A 379 3.11 -13.70 -10.80
C SER A 379 2.67 -15.17 -10.85
N ALA A 380 2.54 -15.80 -9.69
CA ALA A 380 2.02 -17.19 -9.61
C ALA A 380 0.59 -17.35 -10.19
N ARG A 381 -0.08 -16.25 -10.51
CA ARG A 381 -1.43 -16.19 -11.06
C ARG A 381 -1.47 -16.16 -12.58
N GLU A 382 -0.36 -15.85 -13.25
CA GLU A 382 -0.24 -15.80 -14.71
C GLU A 382 0.62 -16.95 -15.24
N LYS A 383 0.19 -17.53 -16.37
CA LYS A 383 1.08 -18.37 -17.16
C LYS A 383 2.02 -17.47 -17.95
N ASP A 384 3.28 -17.92 -18.11
CA ASP A 384 4.26 -17.26 -18.96
C ASP A 384 3.64 -16.95 -20.33
N ASN A 385 3.50 -15.66 -20.62
CA ASN A 385 2.93 -15.17 -21.87
C ASN A 385 4.07 -14.66 -22.75
N LYS A 386 4.59 -15.53 -23.61
CA LYS A 386 5.66 -15.24 -24.58
C LYS A 386 5.31 -14.14 -25.62
N GLN A 387 4.18 -13.45 -25.48
CA GLN A 387 3.74 -12.38 -26.38
C GLN A 387 4.42 -11.03 -26.12
N VAL A 388 5.07 -10.87 -24.97
CA VAL A 388 5.78 -9.65 -24.59
C VAL A 388 7.07 -9.97 -23.86
N SER A 389 8.10 -9.20 -24.13
CA SER A 389 9.40 -9.25 -23.46
C SER A 389 9.76 -7.89 -22.89
N VAL A 390 10.73 -7.85 -22.00
CA VAL A 390 11.27 -6.59 -21.51
C VAL A 390 11.92 -5.75 -22.60
N SER A 391 12.42 -6.40 -23.67
CA SER A 391 12.97 -5.70 -24.83
C SER A 391 11.92 -4.92 -25.62
N ASP A 392 10.66 -5.34 -25.61
CA ASP A 392 9.57 -4.58 -26.23
C ASP A 392 9.33 -3.25 -25.50
N LEU A 393 9.42 -3.25 -24.17
CA LEU A 393 9.38 -2.01 -23.39
C LEU A 393 10.62 -1.15 -23.62
N ALA A 394 11.82 -1.76 -23.63
CA ALA A 394 13.06 -1.07 -23.89
C ALA A 394 13.04 -0.30 -25.23
N ASN A 395 12.45 -0.89 -26.26
CA ASN A 395 12.32 -0.24 -27.58
C ASN A 395 11.41 0.99 -27.59
N LYS A 396 10.58 1.19 -26.58
CA LYS A 396 9.67 2.34 -26.45
C LYS A 396 10.21 3.45 -25.53
N VAL A 397 11.14 3.13 -24.65
CA VAL A 397 11.82 4.12 -23.80
C VAL A 397 12.75 4.98 -24.67
N THR A 398 12.67 6.32 -24.51
CA THR A 398 13.46 7.26 -25.31
C THR A 398 14.78 7.66 -24.64
N LYS A 399 14.90 7.43 -23.35
CA LYS A 399 16.11 7.64 -22.57
C LYS A 399 17.12 6.51 -22.79
N PRO A 400 18.40 6.70 -22.45
CA PRO A 400 19.35 5.60 -22.42
C PRO A 400 18.80 4.45 -21.60
N VAL A 401 18.63 3.28 -22.25
CA VAL A 401 18.02 2.11 -21.62
C VAL A 401 18.85 0.86 -21.84
N GLN A 402 18.96 0.03 -20.79
CA GLN A 402 19.64 -1.26 -20.84
C GLN A 402 18.83 -2.32 -20.10
N VAL A 403 18.79 -3.54 -20.67
CA VAL A 403 18.24 -4.71 -19.96
C VAL A 403 19.31 -5.20 -18.98
N LEU A 404 18.93 -5.36 -17.71
CA LEU A 404 19.80 -5.73 -16.59
C LEU A 404 19.46 -7.14 -16.11
N PRO A 405 20.31 -8.15 -16.38
CA PRO A 405 20.16 -9.47 -15.80
C PRO A 405 20.60 -9.51 -14.34
N LEU A 406 19.94 -10.34 -13.51
CA LEU A 406 20.28 -10.46 -12.08
C LEU A 406 21.71 -10.97 -11.85
N GLU A 407 22.19 -11.83 -12.76
CA GLU A 407 23.55 -12.41 -12.69
C GLU A 407 24.66 -11.39 -12.93
N ASN A 408 24.33 -10.23 -13.46
CA ASN A 408 25.31 -9.17 -13.74
C ASN A 408 24.71 -7.77 -13.54
N VAL A 409 24.81 -7.23 -12.34
CA VAL A 409 24.41 -5.85 -12.01
C VAL A 409 25.58 -4.86 -12.06
N SER A 410 26.76 -5.30 -12.54
CA SER A 410 27.97 -4.43 -12.64
C SER A 410 27.79 -3.17 -13.49
N PRO A 411 26.91 -3.09 -14.51
CA PRO A 411 26.66 -1.84 -15.21
C PRO A 411 26.18 -0.68 -14.32
N LEU A 412 25.60 -1.00 -13.14
CA LEU A 412 25.21 0.02 -12.17
C LEU A 412 26.42 0.68 -11.47
N LEU A 413 27.62 0.08 -11.54
CA LEU A 413 28.86 0.66 -11.00
C LEU A 413 29.43 1.80 -11.88
N ASP A 414 28.89 2.05 -13.06
CA ASP A 414 29.30 3.16 -13.93
C ASP A 414 28.88 4.54 -13.40
N TYR A 415 28.21 4.57 -12.24
CA TYR A 415 27.71 5.79 -11.60
C TYR A 415 28.42 6.01 -10.27
N ASP A 416 28.99 7.21 -10.07
CA ASP A 416 29.74 7.58 -8.87
C ASP A 416 28.92 8.42 -7.87
N ASP A 417 27.96 9.23 -8.35
CA ASP A 417 27.11 10.11 -7.56
C ASP A 417 25.72 10.21 -8.19
N ALA A 418 24.87 9.25 -7.89
CA ALA A 418 23.53 9.17 -8.45
C ALA A 418 22.49 8.70 -7.42
N VAL A 419 21.22 8.85 -7.79
CA VAL A 419 20.09 8.23 -7.11
C VAL A 419 19.61 7.05 -7.94
N MET A 420 19.80 5.83 -7.40
CA MET A 420 19.31 4.59 -8.00
C MET A 420 17.94 4.25 -7.40
N ILE A 421 16.91 4.21 -8.24
CA ILE A 421 15.54 3.89 -7.79
C ILE A 421 15.19 2.48 -8.25
N PHE A 422 15.12 1.54 -7.31
CA PHE A 422 14.69 0.17 -7.55
C PHE A 422 13.17 0.08 -7.40
N MET A 423 12.46 -0.15 -8.51
CA MET A 423 11.00 -0.13 -8.55
C MET A 423 10.43 -1.47 -9.02
N GLY A 424 9.44 -1.98 -8.29
CA GLY A 424 8.72 -3.18 -8.68
C GLY A 424 8.04 -3.91 -7.52
N ALA A 425 6.97 -4.63 -7.85
CA ALA A 425 6.21 -5.46 -6.91
C ALA A 425 6.72 -6.90 -6.81
N GLY A 426 7.66 -7.30 -7.67
CA GLY A 426 8.26 -8.62 -7.69
C GLY A 426 9.47 -8.75 -6.75
N ASP A 427 10.53 -9.31 -7.26
CA ASP A 427 11.78 -9.56 -6.53
C ASP A 427 12.91 -8.57 -6.84
N ILE A 428 12.56 -7.36 -7.24
CA ILE A 428 13.49 -6.26 -7.56
C ILE A 428 14.55 -6.03 -6.48
N MET A 429 14.23 -6.34 -5.22
CA MET A 429 15.18 -6.22 -4.11
C MET A 429 16.41 -7.13 -4.24
N LYS A 430 16.33 -8.21 -5.00
CA LYS A 430 17.51 -9.04 -5.30
C LYS A 430 18.55 -8.25 -6.08
N PHE A 431 18.11 -7.40 -7.02
CA PHE A 431 19.00 -6.51 -7.78
C PHE A 431 19.62 -5.43 -6.89
N ALA A 432 18.80 -4.85 -5.98
CA ALA A 432 19.31 -3.87 -5.02
C ALA A 432 20.36 -4.48 -4.10
N TYR A 433 20.12 -5.65 -3.52
CA TYR A 433 21.08 -6.32 -2.65
C TYR A 433 22.37 -6.73 -3.40
N ALA A 434 22.24 -7.28 -4.63
CA ALA A 434 23.40 -7.62 -5.44
C ALA A 434 24.25 -6.38 -5.76
N TYR A 435 23.61 -5.23 -6.00
CA TYR A 435 24.31 -3.97 -6.22
C TYR A 435 24.98 -3.43 -4.93
N GLU A 436 24.30 -3.52 -3.78
CA GLU A 436 24.85 -3.16 -2.47
C GLU A 436 26.13 -3.95 -2.16
N ASP A 437 26.12 -5.27 -2.43
CA ASP A 437 27.28 -6.14 -2.21
C ASP A 437 28.47 -5.70 -3.10
N LEU A 438 28.22 -5.38 -4.38
CA LEU A 438 29.27 -4.87 -5.28
C LEU A 438 29.82 -3.51 -4.85
N LEU A 439 28.99 -2.60 -4.36
CA LEU A 439 29.42 -1.32 -3.82
C LEU A 439 30.32 -1.49 -2.58
N ALA A 440 29.96 -2.41 -1.69
CA ALA A 440 30.76 -2.71 -0.50
C ALA A 440 32.13 -3.30 -0.85
N ASP A 441 32.18 -4.22 -1.84
CA ASP A 441 33.42 -4.83 -2.32
C ASP A 441 34.33 -3.81 -3.00
N SER A 442 33.78 -2.89 -3.79
CA SER A 442 34.56 -1.82 -4.46
C SER A 442 35.17 -0.86 -3.47
N GLN A 443 34.48 -0.54 -2.37
CA GLN A 443 35.03 0.33 -1.31
C GLN A 443 36.12 -0.37 -0.47
N SER A 444 36.03 -1.69 -0.28
CA SER A 444 37.07 -2.45 0.45
C SER A 444 38.37 -2.64 -0.35
N THR A 445 38.36 -2.46 -1.65
CA THR A 445 39.52 -2.62 -2.52
C THR A 445 40.34 -1.33 -2.62
N ILE A 446 39.83 -0.20 -2.12
CA ILE A 446 40.48 1.13 -2.15
C ILE A 446 41.30 1.42 -0.85
N HIS A 447 41.22 0.55 0.14
CA HIS A 447 41.98 0.60 1.39
C HIS A 447 43.04 -0.51 1.46
#